data_ff332c4aa385c27e5e814d4a3983a5a7
#
_entry.id   ff332c4aa385c27e5e814d4a3983a5a7
#
_cell.length_a   1.000
_cell.length_b   1.000
_cell.length_c   1.000
_cell.angle_alpha   90.00
_cell.angle_beta   90.00
_cell.angle_gamma   90.00
#
_symmetry.space_group_name_H-M   'P 1'
#
loop_
_entity.id
_entity.type
_entity.pdbx_description
1 polymer ?
#
loop_
_entity_poly.entity_id
_entity_poly.type
_entity_poly.pdbx_seq_one_letter_code
_entity_poly.pdbx_strand_id
1 'polypeptide(L)'
;MKCVIFDMDGTLIDSAKAICKTVNEVRRELGLDGDLAAEFIVKAINEPGRNLGLDFYGIDKPDMKLRDNFEAKFKKNYREYATAYDGVDGLLAGLKEAGHFVALASNAPRYTLDEILQRSRIFKFFDLIVGADENVPQKPDPAMLNLILKSGKFDKAIFVGDSKKDELAARNADMKYLNVCWVFGSQSPSCDNVFTVAEAALYIEKL
;
A
#
# COMPACT_ATOMS: atom_id res chain seq x y z
N MET A 1 -19.65 8.88 12.90
CA MET A 1 -18.19 8.91 12.62
C MET A 1 -17.85 7.78 11.64
N LYS A 2 -17.27 8.10 10.50
CA LYS A 2 -16.79 7.09 9.54
C LYS A 2 -15.42 6.58 9.94
N CYS A 3 -15.10 5.31 9.60
CA CYS A 3 -13.74 4.76 9.61
C CYS A 3 -13.21 4.71 8.18
N VAL A 4 -12.14 5.45 7.90
CA VAL A 4 -11.50 5.46 6.59
C VAL A 4 -10.13 4.81 6.72
N ILE A 5 -9.96 3.65 6.12
CA ILE A 5 -8.73 2.87 6.16
C ILE A 5 -8.03 3.05 4.82
N PHE A 6 -6.74 3.30 4.83
CA PHE A 6 -5.93 3.43 3.62
C PHE A 6 -4.87 2.33 3.57
N ASP A 7 -4.60 1.84 2.37
CA ASP A 7 -3.30 1.25 2.06
C ASP A 7 -2.23 2.34 1.95
N MET A 8 -0.94 1.95 1.90
CA MET A 8 0.17 2.88 1.84
C MET A 8 0.75 3.02 0.43
N ASP A 9 1.37 1.96 -0.07
CA ASP A 9 2.14 1.98 -1.31
C ASP A 9 1.23 1.92 -2.54
N GLY A 10 1.32 2.89 -3.44
CA GLY A 10 0.40 3.02 -4.57
C GLY A 10 -0.90 3.74 -4.24
N THR A 11 -1.19 3.96 -2.97
CA THR A 11 -2.41 4.63 -2.47
C THR A 11 -2.12 6.01 -1.88
N LEU A 12 -1.29 6.08 -0.86
CA LEU A 12 -0.87 7.34 -0.22
C LEU A 12 0.54 7.75 -0.61
N ILE A 13 1.41 6.77 -0.89
CA ILE A 13 2.82 6.95 -1.21
C ILE A 13 3.10 6.46 -2.64
N ASP A 14 3.67 7.33 -3.45
CA ASP A 14 4.29 6.91 -4.73
C ASP A 14 5.63 6.26 -4.42
N SER A 15 5.63 4.95 -4.33
CA SER A 15 6.81 4.12 -4.10
C SER A 15 7.28 3.36 -5.35
N ALA A 16 6.58 3.49 -6.48
CA ALA A 16 6.84 2.72 -7.69
C ALA A 16 8.28 2.87 -8.18
N LYS A 17 8.80 4.10 -8.20
CA LYS A 17 10.20 4.37 -8.61
C LYS A 17 11.20 3.69 -7.69
N ALA A 18 10.98 3.73 -6.37
CA ALA A 18 11.84 3.10 -5.39
C ALA A 18 11.88 1.58 -5.56
N ILE A 19 10.70 0.97 -5.74
CA ILE A 19 10.54 -0.47 -5.93
C ILE A 19 11.20 -0.92 -7.23
N CYS A 20 10.90 -0.28 -8.35
CA CYS A 20 11.43 -0.64 -9.66
C CYS A 20 12.96 -0.51 -9.72
N LYS A 21 13.50 0.55 -9.12
CA LYS A 21 14.94 0.75 -9.00
C LYS A 21 15.60 -0.36 -8.19
N THR A 22 14.99 -0.74 -7.06
CA THR A 22 15.52 -1.80 -6.19
C THR A 22 15.54 -3.15 -6.92
N VAL A 23 14.45 -3.52 -7.57
CA VAL A 23 14.35 -4.78 -8.34
C VAL A 23 15.45 -4.81 -9.40
N ASN A 24 15.60 -3.74 -10.16
CA ASN A 24 16.56 -3.70 -11.27
C ASN A 24 18.03 -3.59 -10.80
N GLU A 25 18.31 -2.96 -9.67
CA GLU A 25 19.64 -2.98 -9.05
C GLU A 25 20.06 -4.40 -8.61
N VAL A 26 19.15 -5.13 -7.97
CA VAL A 26 19.38 -6.52 -7.57
C VAL A 26 19.58 -7.42 -8.80
N ARG A 27 18.78 -7.25 -9.85
CA ARG A 27 18.94 -7.98 -11.12
C ARG A 27 20.35 -7.81 -11.72
N ARG A 28 20.82 -6.57 -11.79
CA ARG A 28 22.17 -6.26 -12.32
C ARG A 28 23.28 -6.89 -11.49
N GLU A 29 23.14 -6.92 -10.17
CA GLU A 29 24.12 -7.60 -9.29
C GLU A 29 24.12 -9.11 -9.43
N LEU A 30 22.96 -9.70 -9.79
CA LEU A 30 22.86 -11.12 -10.12
C LEU A 30 23.35 -11.45 -11.55
N GLY A 31 23.80 -10.44 -12.31
CA GLY A 31 24.24 -10.62 -13.70
C GLY A 31 23.10 -10.92 -14.68
N LEU A 32 21.87 -10.55 -14.33
CA LEU A 32 20.70 -10.73 -15.21
C LEU A 32 20.60 -9.58 -16.21
N ASP A 33 20.47 -9.92 -17.47
CA ASP A 33 20.37 -8.95 -18.57
C ASP A 33 19.03 -8.20 -18.56
N GLY A 34 19.13 -6.91 -18.87
CA GLY A 34 18.00 -6.01 -19.06
C GLY A 34 17.25 -5.64 -17.78
N ASP A 35 16.79 -4.40 -17.72
CA ASP A 35 15.89 -3.94 -16.68
C ASP A 35 14.44 -4.38 -16.99
N LEU A 36 13.70 -4.77 -15.97
CA LEU A 36 12.26 -5.03 -16.10
C LEU A 36 11.49 -3.72 -16.17
N ALA A 37 10.45 -3.69 -17.00
CA ALA A 37 9.55 -2.55 -17.12
C ALA A 37 8.81 -2.28 -15.81
N ALA A 38 8.58 -1.01 -15.49
CA ALA A 38 7.90 -0.59 -14.26
C ALA A 38 6.49 -1.19 -14.15
N GLU A 39 5.73 -1.18 -15.24
CA GLU A 39 4.38 -1.76 -15.30
C GLU A 39 4.37 -3.24 -14.92
N PHE A 40 5.38 -4.00 -15.39
CA PHE A 40 5.49 -5.42 -15.05
C PHE A 40 5.76 -5.62 -13.56
N ILE A 41 6.72 -4.85 -13.00
CA ILE A 41 7.11 -4.95 -11.59
C ILE A 41 5.93 -4.60 -10.69
N VAL A 42 5.29 -3.46 -10.92
CA VAL A 42 4.15 -2.98 -10.10
C VAL A 42 2.98 -3.95 -10.19
N LYS A 43 2.64 -4.40 -11.40
CA LYS A 43 1.58 -5.41 -11.58
C LYS A 43 1.87 -6.70 -10.82
N ALA A 44 3.11 -7.22 -10.91
CA ALA A 44 3.48 -8.45 -10.23
C ALA A 44 3.38 -8.33 -8.71
N ILE A 45 3.79 -7.20 -8.13
CA ILE A 45 3.71 -6.95 -6.69
C ILE A 45 2.26 -6.89 -6.20
N ASN A 46 1.38 -6.29 -6.99
CA ASN A 46 -0.02 -6.07 -6.63
C ASN A 46 -0.91 -7.31 -6.85
N GLU A 47 -0.43 -8.30 -7.60
CA GLU A 47 -1.18 -9.53 -7.88
C GLU A 47 -0.97 -10.57 -6.77
N PRO A 48 -2.06 -11.12 -6.17
CA PRO A 48 -1.93 -12.14 -5.14
C PRO A 48 -1.37 -13.46 -5.68
N GLY A 49 -0.59 -14.16 -4.84
CA GLY A 49 -0.09 -15.51 -5.15
C GLY A 49 1.10 -15.58 -6.11
N ARG A 50 1.63 -14.44 -6.58
CA ARG A 50 2.85 -14.41 -7.41
C ARG A 50 4.10 -14.76 -6.61
N ASN A 51 4.99 -15.49 -7.23
CA ASN A 51 6.35 -15.72 -6.71
C ASN A 51 7.29 -14.64 -7.28
N LEU A 52 7.45 -13.56 -6.53
CA LEU A 52 8.26 -12.41 -6.97
C LEU A 52 9.75 -12.76 -7.15
N GLY A 53 10.27 -13.72 -6.40
CA GLY A 53 11.63 -14.21 -6.57
C GLY A 53 11.83 -14.86 -7.94
N LEU A 54 10.87 -15.68 -8.36
CA LEU A 54 10.86 -16.31 -9.67
C LEU A 54 10.62 -15.28 -10.79
N ASP A 55 9.64 -14.39 -10.61
CA ASP A 55 9.26 -13.39 -11.62
C ASP A 55 10.39 -12.40 -11.91
N PHE A 56 11.09 -11.94 -10.87
CA PHE A 56 12.12 -10.89 -11.01
C PHE A 56 13.52 -11.43 -11.21
N TYR A 57 13.83 -12.60 -10.62
CA TYR A 57 15.20 -13.11 -10.56
C TYR A 57 15.38 -14.53 -11.10
N GLY A 58 14.29 -15.21 -11.46
CA GLY A 58 14.34 -16.63 -11.85
C GLY A 58 14.66 -17.57 -10.67
N ILE A 59 14.47 -17.11 -9.42
CA ILE A 59 14.82 -17.82 -8.20
C ILE A 59 13.55 -18.14 -7.42
N ASP A 60 13.17 -19.41 -7.36
CA ASP A 60 11.94 -19.85 -6.68
C ASP A 60 11.96 -19.55 -5.16
N LYS A 61 13.11 -19.80 -4.53
CA LYS A 61 13.30 -19.57 -3.08
C LYS A 61 14.57 -18.75 -2.84
N PRO A 62 14.46 -17.41 -2.81
CA PRO A 62 15.61 -16.55 -2.49
C PRO A 62 16.19 -16.90 -1.12
N ASP A 63 17.53 -17.02 -1.07
CA ASP A 63 18.26 -17.22 0.18
C ASP A 63 18.24 -15.94 1.06
N MET A 64 18.75 -16.06 2.29
CA MET A 64 18.82 -14.91 3.21
C MET A 64 19.69 -13.79 2.65
N LYS A 65 20.81 -14.11 2.01
CA LYS A 65 21.73 -13.10 1.47
C LYS A 65 21.05 -12.24 0.41
N LEU A 66 20.26 -12.84 -0.48
CA LEU A 66 19.49 -12.11 -1.51
C LEU A 66 18.41 -11.25 -0.87
N ARG A 67 17.71 -11.76 0.15
CA ARG A 67 16.68 -11.01 0.89
C ARG A 67 17.28 -9.81 1.61
N ASP A 68 18.36 -9.99 2.36
CA ASP A 68 19.04 -8.91 3.09
C ASP A 68 19.57 -7.83 2.14
N ASN A 69 20.13 -8.24 0.99
CA ASN A 69 20.57 -7.32 -0.05
C ASN A 69 19.40 -6.51 -0.64
N PHE A 70 18.28 -7.18 -0.93
CA PHE A 70 17.07 -6.51 -1.41
C PHE A 70 16.57 -5.49 -0.37
N GLU A 71 16.43 -5.90 0.90
CA GLU A 71 15.96 -5.02 1.97
C GLU A 71 16.85 -3.78 2.17
N ALA A 72 18.15 -3.96 2.17
CA ALA A 72 19.10 -2.84 2.30
C ALA A 72 18.94 -1.82 1.17
N LYS A 73 18.84 -2.30 -0.09
CA LYS A 73 18.61 -1.45 -1.26
C LYS A 73 17.23 -0.82 -1.24
N PHE A 74 16.21 -1.60 -0.90
CA PHE A 74 14.84 -1.10 -0.80
C PHE A 74 14.75 0.05 0.20
N LYS A 75 15.30 -0.13 1.40
CA LYS A 75 15.33 0.93 2.42
C LYS A 75 16.01 2.20 1.93
N LYS A 76 17.15 2.08 1.22
CA LYS A 76 17.87 3.21 0.62
C LYS A 76 17.01 3.89 -0.45
N ASN A 77 16.53 3.12 -1.43
CA ASN A 77 15.78 3.66 -2.57
C ASN A 77 14.42 4.23 -2.12
N TYR A 78 13.78 3.60 -1.15
CA TYR A 78 12.53 4.10 -0.59
C TYR A 78 12.73 5.47 0.07
N ARG A 79 13.79 5.65 0.84
CA ARG A 79 14.13 6.95 1.43
C ARG A 79 14.41 8.03 0.39
N GLU A 80 14.96 7.66 -0.75
CA GLU A 80 15.38 8.61 -1.78
C GLU A 80 14.23 8.99 -2.73
N TYR A 81 13.36 8.04 -3.06
CA TYR A 81 12.41 8.21 -4.17
C TYR A 81 10.94 8.13 -3.77
N ALA A 82 10.59 7.55 -2.60
CA ALA A 82 9.19 7.46 -2.21
C ALA A 82 8.71 8.79 -1.59
N THR A 83 7.58 9.30 -2.10
CA THR A 83 6.95 10.55 -1.65
C THR A 83 5.44 10.36 -1.55
N ALA A 84 4.76 11.15 -0.69
CA ALA A 84 3.31 11.17 -0.74
C ALA A 84 2.81 11.69 -2.09
N TYR A 85 1.69 11.14 -2.58
CA TYR A 85 1.02 11.71 -3.75
C TYR A 85 0.51 13.12 -3.45
N ASP A 86 0.47 13.95 -4.49
CA ASP A 86 -0.02 15.33 -4.37
C ASP A 86 -1.48 15.36 -3.86
N GLY A 87 -1.73 16.16 -2.84
CA GLY A 87 -3.06 16.32 -2.23
C GLY A 87 -3.43 15.30 -1.15
N VAL A 88 -2.61 14.29 -0.89
CA VAL A 88 -2.86 13.28 0.17
C VAL A 88 -2.91 13.92 1.55
N ASP A 89 -2.03 14.87 1.83
CA ASP A 89 -2.02 15.62 3.09
C ASP A 89 -3.33 16.40 3.30
N GLY A 90 -3.83 17.04 2.25
CA GLY A 90 -5.12 17.74 2.26
C GLY A 90 -6.30 16.80 2.46
N LEU A 91 -6.32 15.64 1.76
CA LEU A 91 -7.33 14.60 1.96
C LEU A 91 -7.37 14.14 3.42
N LEU A 92 -6.22 13.75 3.98
CA LEU A 92 -6.14 13.24 5.35
C LEU A 92 -6.51 14.32 6.39
N ALA A 93 -6.07 15.57 6.18
CA ALA A 93 -6.43 16.70 7.03
C ALA A 93 -7.95 16.93 7.03
N GLY A 94 -8.58 16.97 5.87
CA GLY A 94 -10.02 17.15 5.74
C GLY A 94 -10.83 16.04 6.43
N LEU A 95 -10.38 14.80 6.34
CA LEU A 95 -11.01 13.68 7.07
C LEU A 95 -10.91 13.85 8.59
N LYS A 96 -9.77 14.31 9.10
CA LYS A 96 -9.58 14.58 10.53
C LYS A 96 -10.42 15.78 11.00
N GLU A 97 -10.49 16.85 10.23
CA GLU A 97 -11.34 18.03 10.52
C GLU A 97 -12.83 17.67 10.54
N ALA A 98 -13.25 16.73 9.68
CA ALA A 98 -14.61 16.19 9.67
C ALA A 98 -14.89 15.20 10.83
N GLY A 99 -13.92 14.94 11.72
CA GLY A 99 -14.05 14.07 12.87
C GLY A 99 -14.09 12.58 12.53
N HIS A 100 -13.51 12.17 11.40
CA HIS A 100 -13.43 10.77 11.00
C HIS A 100 -12.25 10.06 11.66
N PHE A 101 -12.38 8.74 11.83
CA PHE A 101 -11.29 7.87 12.24
C PHE A 101 -10.49 7.48 11.00
N VAL A 102 -9.19 7.78 10.99
CA VAL A 102 -8.29 7.52 9.87
C VAL A 102 -7.29 6.45 10.29
N ALA A 103 -7.21 5.38 9.52
CA ALA A 103 -6.30 4.28 9.80
C ALA A 103 -5.49 3.86 8.57
N LEU A 104 -4.36 3.19 8.83
CA LEU A 104 -3.51 2.59 7.82
C LEU A 104 -3.51 1.07 7.96
N ALA A 105 -3.59 0.34 6.83
CA ALA A 105 -3.43 -1.10 6.74
C ALA A 105 -2.44 -1.43 5.60
N SER A 106 -1.17 -1.71 5.93
CA SER A 106 -0.11 -1.94 4.95
C SER A 106 0.54 -3.30 5.10
N ASN A 107 0.89 -3.94 3.96
CA ASN A 107 1.67 -5.17 3.95
C ASN A 107 3.16 -4.97 4.32
N ALA A 108 3.61 -3.73 4.42
CA ALA A 108 4.93 -3.43 4.94
C ALA A 108 5.05 -3.79 6.44
N PRO A 109 6.24 -4.19 6.92
CA PRO A 109 6.44 -4.50 8.32
C PRO A 109 6.11 -3.30 9.23
N ARG A 110 5.38 -3.57 10.33
CA ARG A 110 4.90 -2.50 11.23
C ARG A 110 6.01 -1.54 11.69
N TYR A 111 7.20 -2.05 11.97
CA TYR A 111 8.33 -1.25 12.46
C TYR A 111 8.90 -0.24 11.44
N THR A 112 8.55 -0.38 10.15
CA THR A 112 9.01 0.55 9.10
C THR A 112 8.05 1.72 8.88
N LEU A 113 6.78 1.57 9.23
CA LEU A 113 5.70 2.48 8.84
C LEU A 113 5.84 3.87 9.45
N ASP A 114 6.23 3.96 10.72
CA ASP A 114 6.32 5.25 11.42
C ASP A 114 7.35 6.18 10.76
N GLU A 115 8.52 5.65 10.41
CA GLU A 115 9.57 6.42 9.72
C GLU A 115 9.07 6.94 8.34
N ILE A 116 8.41 6.06 7.58
CA ILE A 116 7.89 6.38 6.24
C ILE A 116 6.85 7.49 6.32
N LEU A 117 5.87 7.34 7.20
CA LEU A 117 4.77 8.28 7.36
C LEU A 117 5.23 9.63 7.93
N GLN A 118 6.21 9.64 8.86
CA GLN A 118 6.80 10.86 9.39
C GLN A 118 7.56 11.64 8.30
N ARG A 119 8.37 10.96 7.50
CA ARG A 119 9.09 11.59 6.38
C ARG A 119 8.14 12.18 5.34
N SER A 120 7.02 11.50 5.09
CA SER A 120 5.96 11.95 4.20
C SER A 120 5.05 13.00 4.84
N ARG A 121 5.28 13.38 6.12
CA ARG A 121 4.53 14.37 6.92
C ARG A 121 3.05 14.04 7.13
N ILE A 122 2.66 12.78 6.94
CA ILE A 122 1.27 12.33 7.08
C ILE A 122 1.01 11.48 8.34
N PHE A 123 2.03 11.10 9.10
CA PHE A 123 1.93 10.30 10.33
C PHE A 123 0.88 10.83 11.32
N LYS A 124 0.83 12.15 11.51
CA LYS A 124 -0.04 12.84 12.48
C LYS A 124 -1.54 12.68 12.22
N PHE A 125 -1.92 12.23 11.03
CA PHE A 125 -3.33 12.09 10.67
C PHE A 125 -3.93 10.74 11.05
N PHE A 126 -3.10 9.74 11.36
CA PHE A 126 -3.58 8.39 11.65
C PHE A 126 -3.88 8.19 13.12
N ASP A 127 -5.09 7.68 13.39
CA ASP A 127 -5.52 7.23 14.72
C ASP A 127 -5.00 5.82 15.02
N LEU A 128 -4.83 4.98 13.97
CA LEU A 128 -4.32 3.63 14.09
C LEU A 128 -3.50 3.24 12.84
N ILE A 129 -2.34 2.63 13.08
CA ILE A 129 -1.46 2.14 12.03
C ILE A 129 -1.24 0.64 12.24
N VAL A 130 -1.66 -0.16 11.26
CA VAL A 130 -1.48 -1.62 11.25
C VAL A 130 -0.58 -2.02 10.09
N GLY A 131 0.48 -2.73 10.41
CA GLY A 131 1.40 -3.33 9.44
C GLY A 131 1.44 -4.84 9.60
N ALA A 132 2.08 -5.53 8.67
CA ALA A 132 2.31 -6.96 8.77
C ALA A 132 3.29 -7.26 9.92
N ASP A 133 2.99 -8.28 10.71
CA ASP A 133 3.88 -8.87 11.70
C ASP A 133 3.56 -10.37 11.90
N GLU A 134 4.21 -11.02 12.87
CA GLU A 134 4.02 -12.44 13.13
C GLU A 134 2.58 -12.83 13.50
N ASN A 135 1.81 -11.89 14.06
CA ASN A 135 0.43 -12.10 14.53
C ASN A 135 -0.61 -11.50 13.57
N VAL A 136 -0.18 -10.67 12.63
CA VAL A 136 -1.05 -9.97 11.70
C VAL A 136 -0.65 -10.31 10.27
N PRO A 137 -1.32 -11.29 9.64
CA PRO A 137 -1.00 -11.71 8.28
C PRO A 137 -1.23 -10.59 7.27
N GLN A 138 -0.49 -10.69 6.17
CA GLN A 138 -0.59 -9.75 5.05
C GLN A 138 -1.93 -9.86 4.31
N LYS A 139 -2.38 -8.75 3.75
CA LYS A 139 -3.46 -8.76 2.76
C LYS A 139 -3.11 -9.73 1.62
N PRO A 140 -4.03 -10.55 1.13
CA PRO A 140 -5.50 -10.42 1.18
C PRO A 140 -6.19 -11.00 2.41
N ASP A 141 -5.48 -11.37 3.48
CA ASP A 141 -6.11 -11.72 4.75
C ASP A 141 -6.81 -10.49 5.35
N PRO A 142 -8.04 -10.62 5.89
CA PRO A 142 -8.80 -9.49 6.43
C PRO A 142 -8.35 -9.05 7.83
N ALA A 143 -7.36 -9.69 8.44
CA ALA A 143 -6.99 -9.50 9.84
C ALA A 143 -6.68 -8.03 10.19
N MET A 144 -5.93 -7.32 9.34
CA MET A 144 -5.60 -5.90 9.56
C MET A 144 -6.87 -5.05 9.62
N LEU A 145 -7.79 -5.24 8.67
CA LEU A 145 -9.04 -4.48 8.61
C LEU A 145 -9.93 -4.80 9.81
N ASN A 146 -10.02 -6.08 10.18
CA ASN A 146 -10.78 -6.53 11.35
C ASN A 146 -10.22 -5.97 12.67
N LEU A 147 -8.90 -5.85 12.81
CA LEU A 147 -8.28 -5.19 13.96
C LEU A 147 -8.69 -3.73 14.06
N ILE A 148 -8.64 -3.01 12.94
CA ILE A 148 -9.04 -1.61 12.88
C ILE A 148 -10.52 -1.45 13.22
N LEU A 149 -11.40 -2.29 12.65
CA LEU A 149 -12.84 -2.22 12.94
C LEU A 149 -13.17 -2.48 14.41
N LYS A 150 -12.40 -3.33 15.09
CA LYS A 150 -12.58 -3.62 16.52
C LYS A 150 -12.10 -2.51 17.45
N SER A 151 -11.30 -1.55 16.93
CA SER A 151 -10.74 -0.46 17.75
C SER A 151 -11.74 0.64 18.10
N GLY A 152 -12.93 0.66 17.46
CA GLY A 152 -13.96 1.68 17.71
C GLY A 152 -15.35 1.27 17.27
N LYS A 153 -16.30 2.19 17.43
CA LYS A 153 -17.66 2.06 16.90
C LYS A 153 -17.83 3.04 15.75
N PHE A 154 -18.09 2.53 14.59
CA PHE A 154 -18.18 3.32 13.34
C PHE A 154 -19.55 3.14 12.70
N ASP A 155 -20.14 4.21 12.18
CA ASP A 155 -21.42 4.16 11.47
C ASP A 155 -21.22 3.56 10.06
N LYS A 156 -20.08 3.85 9.47
CA LYS A 156 -19.65 3.34 8.16
C LYS A 156 -18.14 3.13 8.16
N ALA A 157 -17.68 2.19 7.35
CA ALA A 157 -16.26 1.94 7.12
C ALA A 157 -15.98 1.74 5.64
N ILE A 158 -14.81 2.19 5.20
CA ILE A 158 -14.33 2.01 3.83
C ILE A 158 -12.83 1.74 3.84
N PHE A 159 -12.39 0.83 2.98
CA PHE A 159 -10.97 0.62 2.68
C PHE A 159 -10.64 1.21 1.32
N VAL A 160 -9.57 1.98 1.24
CA VAL A 160 -9.06 2.66 0.05
C VAL A 160 -7.70 2.07 -0.29
N GLY A 161 -7.54 1.53 -1.50
CA GLY A 161 -6.31 0.86 -1.94
C GLY A 161 -6.22 0.78 -3.46
N ASP A 162 -5.07 0.34 -3.99
CA ASP A 162 -4.79 0.29 -5.43
C ASP A 162 -4.62 -1.12 -5.99
N SER A 163 -4.64 -2.14 -5.12
CA SER A 163 -4.26 -3.50 -5.50
C SER A 163 -5.39 -4.53 -5.38
N LYS A 164 -5.23 -5.63 -6.13
CA LYS A 164 -6.14 -6.78 -5.98
C LYS A 164 -6.07 -7.40 -4.59
N LYS A 165 -4.95 -7.29 -3.89
CA LYS A 165 -4.81 -7.75 -2.50
C LYS A 165 -5.69 -6.96 -1.56
N ASP A 166 -5.80 -5.64 -1.78
CA ASP A 166 -6.63 -4.74 -0.99
C ASP A 166 -8.12 -5.02 -1.22
N GLU A 167 -8.53 -5.13 -2.49
CA GLU A 167 -9.90 -5.48 -2.85
C GLU A 167 -10.34 -6.81 -2.21
N LEU A 168 -9.48 -7.82 -2.27
CA LEU A 168 -9.76 -9.12 -1.67
C LEU A 168 -9.82 -9.05 -0.14
N ALA A 169 -8.91 -8.27 0.50
CA ALA A 169 -8.95 -8.08 1.95
C ALA A 169 -10.25 -7.38 2.41
N ALA A 170 -10.66 -6.33 1.68
CA ALA A 170 -11.92 -5.64 1.96
C ALA A 170 -13.14 -6.57 1.80
N ARG A 171 -13.19 -7.35 0.71
CA ARG A 171 -14.25 -8.34 0.49
C ARG A 171 -14.28 -9.41 1.58
N ASN A 172 -13.12 -9.89 2.01
CA ASN A 172 -13.01 -10.90 3.06
C ASN A 172 -13.37 -10.34 4.45
N ALA A 173 -13.29 -9.01 4.64
CA ALA A 173 -13.72 -8.30 5.84
C ALA A 173 -15.18 -7.80 5.77
N ASP A 174 -15.91 -8.11 4.70
CA ASP A 174 -17.26 -7.57 4.40
C ASP A 174 -17.28 -6.02 4.47
N MET A 175 -16.25 -5.39 3.90
CA MET A 175 -16.06 -3.95 3.93
C MET A 175 -16.18 -3.34 2.55
N LYS A 176 -16.74 -2.12 2.47
CA LYS A 176 -16.74 -1.33 1.24
C LYS A 176 -15.31 -1.02 0.81
N TYR A 177 -15.03 -1.16 -0.48
CA TYR A 177 -13.72 -0.88 -1.07
C TYR A 177 -13.83 0.24 -2.11
N LEU A 178 -12.83 1.13 -2.12
CA LEU A 178 -12.63 2.14 -3.15
C LEU A 178 -11.27 1.90 -3.80
N ASN A 179 -11.28 1.62 -5.09
CA ASN A 179 -10.08 1.39 -5.87
C ASN A 179 -9.51 2.72 -6.36
N VAL A 180 -8.23 2.96 -6.11
CA VAL A 180 -7.53 4.14 -6.62
C VAL A 180 -6.66 3.77 -7.81
N CYS A 181 -6.74 4.58 -8.87
CA CYS A 181 -6.13 4.29 -10.18
C CYS A 181 -5.15 5.39 -10.63
N TRP A 182 -4.48 6.08 -9.71
CA TRP A 182 -3.46 7.03 -10.11
C TRP A 182 -2.14 6.33 -10.47
N VAL A 183 -1.43 6.83 -11.45
CA VAL A 183 -0.15 6.36 -12.01
C VAL A 183 -0.17 4.94 -12.57
N PHE A 184 -0.15 3.88 -11.75
CA PHE A 184 -0.07 2.49 -12.21
C PHE A 184 -1.28 1.65 -11.80
N GLY A 185 -2.25 2.23 -11.09
CA GLY A 185 -3.44 1.51 -10.64
C GLY A 185 -4.28 1.02 -11.81
N SER A 186 -4.74 -0.21 -11.74
CA SER A 186 -5.65 -0.80 -12.70
C SER A 186 -7.09 -0.65 -12.22
N GLN A 187 -8.01 -0.38 -13.16
CA GLN A 187 -9.44 -0.35 -12.83
C GLN A 187 -9.91 -1.73 -12.39
N SER A 188 -10.73 -1.77 -11.34
CA SER A 188 -11.44 -2.96 -10.93
C SER A 188 -12.90 -2.90 -11.43
N PRO A 189 -13.41 -3.95 -12.09
CA PRO A 189 -14.80 -4.01 -12.52
C PRO A 189 -15.79 -4.30 -11.38
N SER A 190 -15.30 -4.63 -10.20
CA SER A 190 -16.10 -5.10 -9.06
C SER A 190 -16.31 -4.06 -7.95
N CYS A 191 -15.75 -2.85 -8.11
CA CYS A 191 -15.90 -1.76 -7.15
C CYS A 191 -15.82 -0.40 -7.83
N ASP A 192 -16.07 0.66 -7.06
CA ASP A 192 -15.91 2.02 -7.55
C ASP A 192 -14.43 2.37 -7.73
N ASN A 193 -14.12 3.09 -8.80
CA ASN A 193 -12.77 3.51 -9.17
C ASN A 193 -12.69 5.03 -9.16
N VAL A 194 -11.56 5.55 -8.65
CA VAL A 194 -11.23 6.97 -8.70
C VAL A 194 -9.81 7.16 -9.24
N PHE A 195 -9.59 8.26 -9.94
CA PHE A 195 -8.35 8.51 -10.70
C PHE A 195 -7.50 9.64 -10.11
N THR A 196 -8.05 10.38 -9.16
CA THR A 196 -7.36 11.47 -8.47
C THR A 196 -7.66 11.45 -6.98
N VAL A 197 -6.74 12.01 -6.20
CA VAL A 197 -6.91 12.19 -4.74
C VAL A 197 -8.15 13.03 -4.44
N ALA A 198 -8.45 14.04 -5.27
CA ALA A 198 -9.64 14.88 -5.11
C ALA A 198 -10.94 14.09 -5.33
N GLU A 199 -10.99 13.19 -6.32
CA GLU A 199 -12.14 12.30 -6.50
C GLU A 199 -12.33 11.35 -5.32
N ALA A 200 -11.25 10.82 -4.75
CA ALA A 200 -11.31 9.99 -3.55
C ALA A 200 -11.90 10.76 -2.36
N ALA A 201 -11.45 12.02 -2.15
CA ALA A 201 -11.99 12.89 -1.09
C ALA A 201 -13.51 13.09 -1.25
N LEU A 202 -13.96 13.48 -2.44
CA LEU A 202 -15.38 13.68 -2.76
C LEU A 202 -16.21 12.40 -2.60
N TYR A 203 -15.65 11.25 -2.97
CA TYR A 203 -16.33 9.96 -2.81
C TYR A 203 -16.53 9.61 -1.32
N ILE A 204 -15.46 9.74 -0.51
CA ILE A 204 -15.51 9.45 0.92
C ILE A 204 -16.46 10.40 1.66
N GLU A 205 -16.51 11.68 1.25
CA GLU A 205 -17.43 12.66 1.84
C GLU A 205 -18.91 12.25 1.66
N LYS A 206 -19.26 11.72 0.48
CA LYS A 206 -20.63 11.28 0.14
C LYS A 206 -21.01 9.92 0.74
N LEU A 207 -20.06 9.19 1.30
CA LEU A 207 -20.31 7.89 1.92
C LEU A 207 -21.19 8.04 3.16
#